data_d0a5edff213339daa8791af5ae9f0aee
#
_entry.id   d0a5edff213339daa8791af5ae9f0aee
#
_cell.length_a   1.000
_cell.length_b   1.000
_cell.length_c   1.000
_cell.angle_alpha   90.00
_cell.angle_beta   90.00
_cell.angle_gamma   90.00
#
_symmetry.space_group_name_H-M   'P 1'
#
loop_
_entity.id
_entity.type
_entity.pdbx_description
1 polymer ?
#
loop_
_entity_poly.entity_id
_entity_poly.type
_entity_poly.pdbx_seq_one_letter_code
_entity_poly.pdbx_strand_id
1 'polypeptide(L)'
;VKGAPEIVRAMCAPDGKDEQVAEQLLGFQGRAMRTLAVAWAETAEDDCQRAVAAAQLHFAGVAAISDPVREDVPEAVGRCLKAGIDVKIVTGDTPATAREIARQIGLWNDARDTDRNHMTGTEFAAMSDEELLGRVQELKIMSRARPLDKQRLVRLLQQCGEVVAVTGDGTNDAPALNFANVGLSMGSGTSVAKDASDITLLDDSFASIATAVMWGRSLYRNIQRFVLFQLTINFAAILICFVGAVFGTDMPLTVVQILWVNIIMDTFAAMAMASLPPNPEVMLEKPRPRNEFIITRAMARTLFTCGIIMVAVLLGMLFWWTITTGGLTVRQLTLFFSTFVFLQFWNMFNAKGFETRHSVFSCLRGCREFFLILLAIAVGQVLIVEFGGEVFRTEPLAWREWAVIIGSTSLIAVGGEIVRAIGRKR
;
A
#
# COMPACT_ATOMS: atom_id res chain seq x y z
N VAL A 1 -40.71 29.04 15.70
CA VAL A 1 -39.83 28.25 16.58
C VAL A 1 -39.29 27.07 15.82
N LYS A 2 -38.03 26.71 16.04
CA LYS A 2 -37.42 25.51 15.50
C LYS A 2 -36.58 24.80 16.58
N GLY A 3 -36.54 23.49 16.57
CA GLY A 3 -35.80 22.72 17.57
C GLY A 3 -35.97 21.21 17.43
N ALA A 4 -35.56 20.48 18.47
CA ALA A 4 -35.75 19.04 18.53
C ALA A 4 -37.25 18.69 18.42
N PRO A 5 -37.63 17.74 17.56
CA PRO A 5 -39.03 17.43 17.29
C PRO A 5 -39.83 17.14 18.52
N GLU A 6 -39.26 16.42 19.48
CA GLU A 6 -39.92 16.05 20.73
C GLU A 6 -40.25 17.28 21.58
N ILE A 7 -39.34 18.26 21.62
CA ILE A 7 -39.50 19.48 22.39
C ILE A 7 -40.50 20.41 21.70
N VAL A 8 -40.32 20.65 20.40
CA VAL A 8 -41.22 21.57 19.67
C VAL A 8 -42.62 21.01 19.61
N ARG A 9 -42.80 19.71 19.43
CA ARG A 9 -44.11 19.07 19.42
C ARG A 9 -44.84 19.19 20.75
N ALA A 10 -44.14 19.01 21.87
CA ALA A 10 -44.71 19.16 23.21
C ALA A 10 -45.19 20.60 23.51
N MET A 11 -44.67 21.60 22.78
CA MET A 11 -45.07 23.00 22.90
C MET A 11 -46.24 23.39 22.00
N CYS A 12 -46.65 22.51 21.08
CA CYS A 12 -47.70 22.80 20.12
C CYS A 12 -49.09 22.38 20.62
N ALA A 13 -50.12 23.03 20.09
CA ALA A 13 -51.49 22.60 20.29
C ALA A 13 -51.72 21.17 19.79
N PRO A 14 -52.51 20.33 20.51
CA PRO A 14 -52.88 19.01 20.06
C PRO A 14 -53.68 19.09 18.74
N ASP A 15 -53.25 18.38 17.71
CA ASP A 15 -53.91 18.31 16.39
C ASP A 15 -54.31 16.89 16.01
N GLY A 16 -54.16 15.92 16.91
CA GLY A 16 -54.51 14.51 16.71
C GLY A 16 -53.56 13.74 15.81
N LYS A 17 -52.40 14.32 15.42
CA LYS A 17 -51.42 13.70 14.51
C LYS A 17 -50.18 13.19 15.22
N ASP A 18 -50.19 13.10 16.54
CA ASP A 18 -49.01 12.74 17.33
C ASP A 18 -48.42 11.38 16.96
N GLU A 19 -49.26 10.35 16.81
CA GLU A 19 -48.82 9.01 16.43
C GLU A 19 -48.21 8.99 15.03
N GLN A 20 -48.82 9.66 14.06
CA GLN A 20 -48.31 9.73 12.68
C GLN A 20 -46.95 10.45 12.60
N VAL A 21 -46.79 11.54 13.34
CA VAL A 21 -45.54 12.29 13.43
C VAL A 21 -44.46 11.45 14.10
N ALA A 22 -44.80 10.74 15.19
CA ALA A 22 -43.87 9.85 15.88
C ALA A 22 -43.37 8.69 14.97
N GLU A 23 -44.29 8.08 14.21
CA GLU A 23 -43.93 7.02 13.25
C GLU A 23 -43.00 7.54 12.14
N GLN A 24 -43.30 8.71 11.58
CA GLN A 24 -42.45 9.35 10.58
C GLN A 24 -41.07 9.70 11.16
N LEU A 25 -40.99 10.21 12.37
CA LEU A 25 -39.71 10.51 13.04
C LEU A 25 -38.90 9.27 13.25
N LEU A 26 -39.48 8.16 13.69
CA LEU A 26 -38.80 6.87 13.78
C LEU A 26 -38.28 6.38 12.41
N GLY A 27 -39.09 6.58 11.35
CA GLY A 27 -38.68 6.28 9.99
C GLY A 27 -37.50 7.13 9.47
N PHE A 28 -37.44 8.41 9.84
CA PHE A 28 -36.32 9.29 9.52
C PHE A 28 -35.06 8.95 10.34
N GLN A 29 -35.23 8.71 11.63
CA GLN A 29 -34.15 8.30 12.54
C GLN A 29 -33.54 6.96 12.12
N GLY A 30 -34.40 6.00 11.70
CA GLY A 30 -33.95 4.70 11.15
C GLY A 30 -33.14 4.82 9.86
N ARG A 31 -33.26 5.94 9.13
CA ARG A 31 -32.46 6.29 7.96
C ARG A 31 -31.30 7.23 8.24
N ALA A 32 -30.91 7.38 9.50
CA ALA A 32 -29.83 8.25 9.97
C ALA A 32 -30.01 9.74 9.64
N MET A 33 -31.26 10.20 9.43
CA MET A 33 -31.54 11.59 9.15
C MET A 33 -31.61 12.39 10.45
N ARG A 34 -31.00 13.58 10.46
CA ARG A 34 -31.22 14.57 11.50
C ARG A 34 -32.59 15.20 11.31
N THR A 35 -33.36 15.30 12.36
CA THR A 35 -34.72 15.86 12.28
C THR A 35 -34.78 17.18 13.01
N LEU A 36 -35.44 18.17 12.38
CA LEU A 36 -35.68 19.49 12.94
C LEU A 36 -37.16 19.81 12.76
N ALA A 37 -37.85 19.99 13.86
CA ALA A 37 -39.25 20.44 13.84
C ALA A 37 -39.35 21.97 13.77
N VAL A 38 -40.40 22.41 13.10
CA VAL A 38 -40.78 23.83 12.99
C VAL A 38 -42.19 24.01 13.42
N ALA A 39 -42.42 25.09 14.21
CA ALA A 39 -43.74 25.54 14.64
C ALA A 39 -43.83 27.05 14.49
N TRP A 40 -45.04 27.57 14.33
CA TRP A 40 -45.32 28.98 14.18
C TRP A 40 -46.48 29.42 15.06
N ALA A 41 -46.54 30.70 15.39
CA ALA A 41 -47.66 31.34 16.01
C ALA A 41 -47.74 32.81 15.57
N GLU A 42 -48.94 33.38 15.58
CA GLU A 42 -49.14 34.82 15.45
C GLU A 42 -49.05 35.46 16.83
N THR A 43 -48.28 36.52 16.94
CA THR A 43 -48.10 37.27 18.21
C THR A 43 -47.86 38.73 17.91
N ALA A 44 -48.35 39.60 18.83
CA ALA A 44 -48.03 41.02 18.85
C ALA A 44 -46.85 41.34 19.80
N GLU A 45 -46.27 40.34 20.45
CA GLU A 45 -45.16 40.47 21.38
C GLU A 45 -43.82 40.51 20.61
N ASP A 46 -43.02 41.53 20.81
CA ASP A 46 -41.72 41.69 20.17
C ASP A 46 -40.63 40.84 20.82
N ASP A 47 -40.78 40.43 22.07
CA ASP A 47 -39.86 39.54 22.76
C ASP A 47 -40.14 38.07 22.38
N CYS A 48 -39.25 37.47 21.59
CA CYS A 48 -39.38 36.09 21.13
C CYS A 48 -39.53 35.06 22.25
N GLN A 49 -38.91 35.24 23.42
CA GLN A 49 -39.05 34.30 24.54
C GLN A 49 -40.39 34.38 25.20
N ARG A 50 -40.92 35.60 25.39
CA ARG A 50 -42.26 35.84 25.95
C ARG A 50 -43.33 35.42 24.98
N ALA A 51 -43.12 35.69 23.67
CA ALA A 51 -44.03 35.29 22.61
C ALA A 51 -44.20 33.77 22.55
N VAL A 52 -43.14 32.99 22.67
CA VAL A 52 -43.19 31.52 22.70
C VAL A 52 -43.87 30.99 23.96
N ALA A 53 -43.70 31.66 25.09
CA ALA A 53 -44.34 31.26 26.36
C ALA A 53 -45.85 31.59 26.43
N ALA A 54 -46.29 32.65 25.72
CA ALA A 54 -47.65 33.14 25.75
C ALA A 54 -48.53 32.63 24.59
N ALA A 55 -47.93 32.26 23.44
CA ALA A 55 -48.68 31.90 22.25
C ALA A 55 -48.90 30.38 22.13
N GLN A 56 -50.06 30.02 21.61
CA GLN A 56 -50.34 28.63 21.23
C GLN A 56 -49.64 28.32 19.92
N LEU A 57 -48.60 27.48 19.95
CA LEU A 57 -47.83 27.12 18.78
C LEU A 57 -48.58 26.12 17.88
N HIS A 58 -48.55 26.38 16.60
CA HIS A 58 -49.07 25.49 15.57
C HIS A 58 -47.90 24.71 14.93
N PHE A 59 -47.99 23.37 14.90
CA PHE A 59 -47.00 22.53 14.32
C PHE A 59 -46.99 22.67 12.79
N ALA A 60 -45.87 23.10 12.20
CA ALA A 60 -45.73 23.26 10.74
C ALA A 60 -45.22 21.99 10.05
N GLY A 61 -44.34 21.23 10.73
CA GLY A 61 -43.80 20.02 10.17
C GLY A 61 -42.38 19.69 10.66
N VAL A 62 -41.82 18.64 10.10
CA VAL A 62 -40.46 18.18 10.37
C VAL A 62 -39.64 18.24 9.07
N ALA A 63 -38.49 18.86 9.13
CA ALA A 63 -37.44 18.75 8.11
C ALA A 63 -36.51 17.59 8.48
N ALA A 64 -36.42 16.62 7.59
CA ALA A 64 -35.47 15.54 7.70
C ALA A 64 -34.21 15.91 6.86
N ILE A 65 -33.08 16.00 7.51
CA ILE A 65 -31.80 16.41 6.91
C ILE A 65 -30.94 15.17 6.82
N SER A 66 -30.56 14.79 5.59
CA SER A 66 -29.64 13.69 5.31
C SER A 66 -28.35 14.24 4.74
N ASP A 67 -27.24 13.74 5.27
CA ASP A 67 -25.93 13.89 4.63
C ASP A 67 -25.61 12.55 3.95
N PRO A 68 -25.78 12.44 2.65
CA PRO A 68 -25.62 11.16 1.97
C PRO A 68 -24.16 10.73 1.98
N VAL A 69 -23.95 9.42 2.09
CA VAL A 69 -22.63 8.83 1.88
C VAL A 69 -22.17 9.12 0.46
N ARG A 70 -20.91 9.52 0.28
CA ARG A 70 -20.33 9.75 -1.03
C ARG A 70 -20.33 8.46 -1.84
N GLU A 71 -20.62 8.55 -3.14
CA GLU A 71 -20.81 7.39 -4.02
C GLU A 71 -19.58 6.48 -4.16
N ASP A 72 -18.36 7.03 -4.01
CA ASP A 72 -17.08 6.32 -4.12
C ASP A 72 -16.72 5.51 -2.86
N VAL A 73 -17.30 5.82 -1.70
CA VAL A 73 -16.91 5.23 -0.42
C VAL A 73 -17.24 3.74 -0.30
N PRO A 74 -18.44 3.25 -0.70
CA PRO A 74 -18.74 1.81 -0.59
C PRO A 74 -17.78 0.93 -1.38
N GLU A 75 -17.42 1.34 -2.61
CA GLU A 75 -16.46 0.61 -3.43
C GLU A 75 -15.06 0.63 -2.80
N ALA A 76 -14.62 1.78 -2.31
CA ALA A 76 -13.31 1.95 -1.69
C ALA A 76 -13.18 1.13 -0.40
N VAL A 77 -14.20 1.12 0.46
CA VAL A 77 -14.28 0.24 1.65
C VAL A 77 -14.21 -1.22 1.23
N GLY A 78 -14.98 -1.62 0.21
CA GLY A 78 -14.95 -2.98 -0.32
C GLY A 78 -13.56 -3.39 -0.83
N ARG A 79 -12.81 -2.48 -1.46
CA ARG A 79 -11.40 -2.70 -1.88
C ARG A 79 -10.49 -2.89 -0.67
N CYS A 80 -10.62 -2.09 0.39
CA CYS A 80 -9.86 -2.24 1.62
C CYS A 80 -10.13 -3.58 2.31
N LEU A 81 -11.39 -3.97 2.45
CA LEU A 81 -11.78 -5.25 3.06
C LEU A 81 -11.24 -6.45 2.25
N LYS A 82 -11.31 -6.40 0.91
CA LYS A 82 -10.71 -7.42 0.03
C LYS A 82 -9.19 -7.50 0.18
N ALA A 83 -8.56 -6.38 0.47
CA ALA A 83 -7.12 -6.28 0.74
C ALA A 83 -6.74 -6.76 2.16
N GLY A 84 -7.70 -7.27 2.95
CA GLY A 84 -7.50 -7.72 4.32
C GLY A 84 -7.27 -6.57 5.31
N ILE A 85 -7.73 -5.38 4.98
CA ILE A 85 -7.65 -4.20 5.86
C ILE A 85 -8.99 -4.07 6.59
N ASP A 86 -8.96 -4.13 7.90
CA ASP A 86 -10.14 -3.89 8.74
C ASP A 86 -10.45 -2.40 8.78
N VAL A 87 -11.66 -2.05 8.37
CA VAL A 87 -12.17 -0.67 8.43
C VAL A 87 -13.00 -0.52 9.70
N LYS A 88 -12.80 0.57 10.43
CA LYS A 88 -13.54 0.89 11.67
C LYS A 88 -14.09 2.30 11.58
N ILE A 89 -15.35 2.48 11.99
CA ILE A 89 -15.99 3.79 12.10
C ILE A 89 -15.90 4.25 13.55
N VAL A 90 -15.36 5.45 13.76
CA VAL A 90 -15.27 6.09 15.06
C VAL A 90 -15.85 7.50 14.94
N THR A 91 -17.05 7.70 15.48
CA THR A 91 -17.82 8.93 15.28
C THR A 91 -18.45 9.45 16.59
N GLY A 92 -18.69 10.76 16.64
CA GLY A 92 -19.49 11.39 17.69
C GLY A 92 -21.01 11.19 17.50
N ASP A 93 -21.45 10.65 16.36
CA ASP A 93 -22.85 10.44 16.04
C ASP A 93 -23.53 9.38 16.92
N THR A 94 -24.86 9.32 16.81
CA THR A 94 -25.66 8.33 17.54
C THR A 94 -25.41 6.90 17.05
N PRO A 95 -25.67 5.88 17.92
CA PRO A 95 -25.55 4.48 17.52
C PRO A 95 -26.35 4.11 16.26
N ALA A 96 -27.57 4.63 16.14
CA ALA A 96 -28.44 4.37 15.00
C ALA A 96 -27.86 4.95 13.70
N THR A 97 -27.40 6.21 13.73
CA THR A 97 -26.77 6.89 12.60
C THR A 97 -25.49 6.18 12.16
N ALA A 98 -24.61 5.86 13.10
CA ALA A 98 -23.34 5.20 12.82
C ALA A 98 -23.54 3.80 12.20
N ARG A 99 -24.52 3.03 12.70
CA ARG A 99 -24.86 1.71 12.18
C ARG A 99 -25.45 1.78 10.78
N GLU A 100 -26.32 2.77 10.51
CA GLU A 100 -26.90 2.97 9.17
C GLU A 100 -25.86 3.36 8.14
N ILE A 101 -24.96 4.29 8.48
CA ILE A 101 -23.82 4.64 7.60
C ILE A 101 -22.96 3.40 7.34
N ALA A 102 -22.64 2.62 8.38
CA ALA A 102 -21.85 1.40 8.23
C ALA A 102 -22.53 0.36 7.32
N ARG A 103 -23.87 0.28 7.36
CA ARG A 103 -24.65 -0.57 6.46
C ARG A 103 -24.57 -0.11 5.01
N GLN A 104 -24.73 1.20 4.77
CA GLN A 104 -24.66 1.79 3.43
C GLN A 104 -23.29 1.61 2.76
N ILE A 105 -22.20 1.68 3.53
CA ILE A 105 -20.85 1.45 3.00
C ILE A 105 -20.42 -0.02 2.98
N GLY A 106 -21.30 -0.95 3.37
CA GLY A 106 -21.02 -2.39 3.34
C GLY A 106 -20.12 -2.91 4.46
N LEU A 107 -19.90 -2.10 5.52
CA LEU A 107 -19.12 -2.50 6.68
C LEU A 107 -19.94 -3.30 7.70
N TRP A 108 -21.22 -2.98 7.86
CA TRP A 108 -22.15 -3.64 8.77
C TRP A 108 -23.12 -4.56 8.04
N ASN A 109 -23.32 -5.77 8.59
CA ASN A 109 -24.28 -6.74 8.09
C ASN A 109 -25.09 -7.31 9.25
N ASP A 110 -26.41 -7.02 9.31
CA ASP A 110 -27.29 -7.42 10.40
C ASP A 110 -27.40 -8.95 10.59
N ALA A 111 -27.06 -9.75 9.58
CA ALA A 111 -27.06 -11.22 9.68
C ALA A 111 -25.79 -11.80 10.32
N ARG A 112 -24.70 -11.01 10.39
CA ARG A 112 -23.39 -11.49 10.86
C ARG A 112 -22.86 -10.71 12.06
N ASP A 113 -23.17 -9.41 12.12
CA ASP A 113 -22.64 -8.50 13.13
C ASP A 113 -23.59 -8.42 14.33
N THR A 114 -23.01 -8.33 15.50
CA THR A 114 -23.69 -8.32 16.78
C THR A 114 -23.27 -7.09 17.60
N ASP A 115 -23.84 -6.94 18.79
CA ASP A 115 -23.44 -5.88 19.72
C ASP A 115 -21.97 -5.95 20.16
N ARG A 116 -21.26 -7.06 19.87
CA ARG A 116 -19.81 -7.14 20.06
C ARG A 116 -19.04 -6.26 19.08
N ASN A 117 -19.59 -6.04 17.89
CA ASN A 117 -18.98 -5.26 16.83
C ASN A 117 -19.29 -3.76 16.91
N HIS A 118 -20.12 -3.35 17.87
CA HIS A 118 -20.49 -1.97 18.14
C HIS A 118 -20.32 -1.64 19.63
N MET A 119 -19.83 -0.43 19.92
CA MET A 119 -19.66 0.09 21.28
C MET A 119 -19.88 1.60 21.28
N THR A 120 -20.42 2.12 22.36
CA THR A 120 -20.47 3.56 22.59
C THR A 120 -19.21 4.05 23.27
N GLY A 121 -18.86 5.34 23.09
CA GLY A 121 -17.73 5.95 23.79
C GLY A 121 -17.86 5.88 25.33
N THR A 122 -19.08 5.88 25.86
CA THR A 122 -19.33 5.73 27.30
C THR A 122 -18.99 4.33 27.81
N GLU A 123 -19.43 3.30 27.10
CA GLU A 123 -19.09 1.90 27.40
C GLU A 123 -17.58 1.67 27.26
N PHE A 124 -16.96 2.19 26.17
CA PHE A 124 -15.53 2.10 25.93
C PHE A 124 -14.71 2.75 27.05
N ALA A 125 -15.15 3.91 27.57
CA ALA A 125 -14.45 4.58 28.65
C ALA A 125 -14.61 3.88 30.01
N ALA A 126 -15.69 3.13 30.23
CA ALA A 126 -15.94 2.39 31.46
C ALA A 126 -15.14 1.08 31.59
N MET A 127 -14.66 0.53 30.48
CA MET A 127 -13.89 -0.73 30.44
C MET A 127 -12.39 -0.49 30.68
N SER A 128 -11.74 -1.45 31.31
CA SER A 128 -10.27 -1.48 31.45
C SER A 128 -9.56 -1.76 30.11
N ASP A 129 -8.28 -1.43 30.02
CA ASP A 129 -7.48 -1.71 28.82
C ASP A 129 -7.35 -3.22 28.56
N GLU A 130 -7.25 -4.05 29.62
CA GLU A 130 -7.18 -5.51 29.51
C GLU A 130 -8.46 -6.10 28.93
N GLU A 131 -9.64 -5.63 29.35
CA GLU A 131 -10.93 -6.06 28.79
C GLU A 131 -11.08 -5.64 27.34
N LEU A 132 -10.64 -4.42 27.00
CA LEU A 132 -10.70 -3.87 25.64
C LEU A 132 -9.77 -4.59 24.68
N LEU A 133 -8.55 -5.01 25.09
CA LEU A 133 -7.63 -5.76 24.22
C LEU A 133 -8.27 -7.03 23.63
N GLY A 134 -9.18 -7.69 24.38
CA GLY A 134 -9.94 -8.83 23.89
C GLY A 134 -11.09 -8.49 22.93
N ARG A 135 -11.43 -7.21 22.73
CA ARG A 135 -12.58 -6.78 21.94
C ARG A 135 -12.29 -5.82 20.80
N VAL A 136 -11.21 -5.01 20.88
CA VAL A 136 -10.94 -3.93 19.90
C VAL A 136 -10.72 -4.42 18.47
N GLN A 137 -10.23 -5.64 18.30
CA GLN A 137 -10.07 -6.23 16.97
C GLN A 137 -11.42 -6.51 16.30
N GLU A 138 -12.41 -7.03 17.05
CA GLU A 138 -13.75 -7.32 16.55
C GLU A 138 -14.62 -6.07 16.37
N LEU A 139 -14.24 -4.95 17.01
CA LEU A 139 -14.99 -3.70 16.97
C LEU A 139 -15.00 -3.11 15.56
N LYS A 140 -16.17 -2.83 15.01
CA LYS A 140 -16.37 -2.16 13.71
C LYS A 140 -16.84 -0.72 13.86
N ILE A 141 -17.67 -0.44 14.87
CA ILE A 141 -18.29 0.87 15.07
C ILE A 141 -18.09 1.31 16.51
N MET A 142 -17.55 2.52 16.70
CA MET A 142 -17.61 3.24 17.96
C MET A 142 -18.42 4.53 17.75
N SER A 143 -19.60 4.60 18.36
CA SER A 143 -20.48 5.76 18.33
C SER A 143 -20.32 6.62 19.58
N ARG A 144 -20.73 7.90 19.55
CA ARG A 144 -20.57 8.84 20.66
C ARG A 144 -19.14 8.89 21.22
N ALA A 145 -18.15 8.66 20.36
CA ALA A 145 -16.75 8.69 20.72
C ALA A 145 -16.25 10.11 21.00
N ARG A 146 -15.46 10.27 22.05
CA ARG A 146 -14.75 11.50 22.37
C ARG A 146 -13.35 11.46 21.72
N PRO A 147 -12.68 12.60 21.57
CA PRO A 147 -11.33 12.64 20.98
C PRO A 147 -10.33 11.69 21.66
N LEU A 148 -10.34 11.61 22.99
CA LEU A 148 -9.47 10.71 23.75
C LEU A 148 -9.80 9.23 23.55
N ASP A 149 -11.07 8.89 23.31
CA ASP A 149 -11.49 7.52 23.01
C ASP A 149 -10.92 7.04 21.67
N LYS A 150 -10.85 7.95 20.66
CA LYS A 150 -10.22 7.67 19.37
C LYS A 150 -8.73 7.35 19.53
N GLN A 151 -7.99 8.16 20.27
CA GLN A 151 -6.57 7.94 20.53
C GLN A 151 -6.33 6.64 21.35
N ARG A 152 -7.16 6.37 22.36
CA ARG A 152 -7.08 5.14 23.17
C ARG A 152 -7.30 3.90 22.32
N LEU A 153 -8.29 3.92 21.40
CA LEU A 153 -8.52 2.81 20.46
C LEU A 153 -7.31 2.53 19.58
N VAL A 154 -6.71 3.58 19.03
CA VAL A 154 -5.49 3.45 18.21
C VAL A 154 -4.37 2.78 19.01
N ARG A 155 -4.13 3.24 20.25
CA ARG A 155 -3.11 2.65 21.13
C ARG A 155 -3.36 1.17 21.40
N LEU A 156 -4.60 0.79 21.71
CA LEU A 156 -4.96 -0.60 22.01
C LEU A 156 -4.78 -1.50 20.75
N LEU A 157 -5.17 -1.03 19.57
CA LEU A 157 -4.94 -1.77 18.32
C LEU A 157 -3.45 -1.96 18.04
N GLN A 158 -2.63 -0.93 18.30
CA GLN A 158 -1.16 -1.04 18.17
C GLN A 158 -0.56 -2.02 19.18
N GLN A 159 -1.10 -2.10 20.40
CA GLN A 159 -0.71 -3.10 21.41
C GLN A 159 -1.07 -4.53 20.97
N CYS A 160 -2.15 -4.71 20.21
CA CYS A 160 -2.49 -5.98 19.55
C CYS A 160 -1.53 -6.33 18.39
N GLY A 161 -0.56 -5.46 18.06
CA GLY A 161 0.39 -5.66 16.96
C GLY A 161 -0.10 -5.16 15.61
N GLU A 162 -1.25 -4.48 15.55
CA GLU A 162 -1.82 -3.95 14.32
C GLU A 162 -1.09 -2.67 13.87
N VAL A 163 -1.08 -2.44 12.56
CA VAL A 163 -0.65 -1.18 11.95
C VAL A 163 -1.90 -0.37 11.64
N VAL A 164 -2.03 0.76 12.34
CA VAL A 164 -3.25 1.56 12.34
C VAL A 164 -3.07 2.83 11.52
N ALA A 165 -3.95 3.04 10.55
CA ALA A 165 -4.13 4.32 9.87
C ALA A 165 -5.40 5.00 10.40
N VAL A 166 -5.34 6.32 10.59
CA VAL A 166 -6.49 7.13 11.04
C VAL A 166 -6.77 8.20 10.02
N THR A 167 -8.03 8.40 9.68
CA THR A 167 -8.48 9.55 8.89
C THR A 167 -9.25 10.53 9.74
N GLY A 168 -9.05 11.83 9.52
CA GLY A 168 -9.77 12.88 10.21
C GLY A 168 -9.62 14.22 9.52
N ASP A 169 -10.57 15.13 9.79
CA ASP A 169 -10.61 16.47 9.21
C ASP A 169 -10.65 17.58 10.29
N GLY A 170 -10.97 17.20 11.52
CA GLY A 170 -11.18 18.11 12.62
C GLY A 170 -10.04 18.19 13.62
N THR A 171 -10.04 19.26 14.41
CA THR A 171 -9.13 19.44 15.55
C THR A 171 -9.27 18.31 16.58
N ASN A 172 -10.46 17.73 16.68
CA ASN A 172 -10.74 16.61 17.59
C ASN A 172 -10.06 15.30 17.19
N ASP A 173 -9.63 15.19 15.94
CA ASP A 173 -8.97 14.00 15.39
C ASP A 173 -7.44 14.07 15.52
N ALA A 174 -6.89 15.27 15.73
CA ALA A 174 -5.44 15.50 15.78
C ALA A 174 -4.70 14.58 16.77
N PRO A 175 -5.18 14.29 18.00
CA PRO A 175 -4.49 13.36 18.88
C PRO A 175 -4.42 11.94 18.33
N ALA A 176 -5.48 11.48 17.65
CA ALA A 176 -5.50 10.15 17.05
C ALA A 176 -4.67 10.09 15.76
N LEU A 177 -4.70 11.14 14.93
CA LEU A 177 -3.88 11.28 13.73
C LEU A 177 -2.40 11.21 14.06
N ASN A 178 -1.95 11.99 15.02
CA ASN A 178 -0.53 12.03 15.44
C ASN A 178 -0.05 10.72 16.08
N PHE A 179 -0.95 10.01 16.78
CA PHE A 179 -0.60 8.76 17.47
C PHE A 179 -0.65 7.53 16.57
N ALA A 180 -1.35 7.60 15.45
CA ALA A 180 -1.46 6.51 14.48
C ALA A 180 -0.10 6.16 13.85
N ASN A 181 0.00 4.97 13.24
CA ASN A 181 1.17 4.65 12.41
C ASN A 181 1.17 5.46 11.10
N VAL A 182 -0.02 5.83 10.62
CA VAL A 182 -0.22 6.73 9.49
C VAL A 182 -1.43 7.60 9.77
N GLY A 183 -1.21 8.89 9.94
CA GLY A 183 -2.26 9.90 10.02
C GLY A 183 -2.61 10.44 8.63
N LEU A 184 -3.90 10.48 8.30
CA LEU A 184 -4.41 10.93 7.00
C LEU A 184 -5.41 12.07 7.23
N SER A 185 -5.08 13.30 6.82
CA SER A 185 -6.02 14.44 6.86
C SER A 185 -6.71 14.65 5.53
N MET A 186 -7.91 15.22 5.59
CA MET A 186 -8.62 15.69 4.40
C MET A 186 -8.04 17.04 3.93
N GLY A 187 -8.06 17.30 2.63
CA GLY A 187 -7.60 18.57 2.04
C GLY A 187 -8.42 19.77 2.52
N SER A 188 -9.72 19.56 2.76
CA SER A 188 -10.64 20.53 3.37
C SER A 188 -10.53 20.61 4.90
N GLY A 189 -9.77 19.71 5.53
CA GLY A 189 -9.60 19.64 6.99
C GLY A 189 -8.89 20.86 7.57
N THR A 190 -9.00 20.98 8.91
CA THR A 190 -8.35 22.08 9.66
C THR A 190 -6.84 22.01 9.57
N SER A 191 -6.16 23.16 9.74
CA SER A 191 -4.69 23.20 9.81
C SER A 191 -4.13 22.28 10.89
N VAL A 192 -4.79 22.20 12.04
CA VAL A 192 -4.40 21.33 13.16
C VAL A 192 -4.44 19.84 12.77
N ALA A 193 -5.46 19.41 12.02
CA ALA A 193 -5.53 18.03 11.51
C ALA A 193 -4.43 17.74 10.49
N LYS A 194 -4.15 18.71 9.59
CA LYS A 194 -3.08 18.61 8.60
C LYS A 194 -1.69 18.53 9.24
N ASP A 195 -1.42 19.38 10.21
CA ASP A 195 -0.14 19.39 10.93
C ASP A 195 0.07 18.12 11.77
N ALA A 196 -1.01 17.47 12.20
CA ALA A 196 -0.98 16.23 12.97
C ALA A 196 -0.93 14.97 12.10
N SER A 197 -1.03 15.08 10.77
CA SER A 197 -1.08 13.96 9.83
C SER A 197 0.21 13.78 9.05
N ASP A 198 0.47 12.55 8.58
CA ASP A 198 1.60 12.23 7.70
C ASP A 198 1.27 12.47 6.22
N ILE A 199 -0.01 12.37 5.85
CA ILE A 199 -0.50 12.48 4.47
C ILE A 199 -1.76 13.36 4.44
N THR A 200 -1.84 14.26 3.47
CA THR A 200 -3.05 15.05 3.21
C THR A 200 -3.69 14.62 1.89
N LEU A 201 -4.97 14.24 1.93
CA LEU A 201 -5.76 13.83 0.77
C LEU A 201 -6.37 15.07 0.12
N LEU A 202 -5.80 15.55 -0.97
CA LEU A 202 -6.20 16.81 -1.61
C LEU A 202 -7.60 16.78 -2.23
N ASP A 203 -8.08 15.60 -2.58
CA ASP A 203 -9.40 15.38 -3.20
C ASP A 203 -10.50 14.99 -2.20
N ASP A 204 -10.17 14.92 -0.92
CA ASP A 204 -11.07 14.50 0.15
C ASP A 204 -11.74 13.13 -0.07
N SER A 205 -11.15 12.27 -0.93
CA SER A 205 -11.74 11.00 -1.32
C SER A 205 -11.18 9.84 -0.51
N PHE A 206 -12.07 9.02 0.05
CA PHE A 206 -11.68 7.76 0.70
C PHE A 206 -11.09 6.75 -0.31
N ALA A 207 -11.47 6.84 -1.59
CA ALA A 207 -10.90 6.01 -2.66
C ALA A 207 -9.39 6.24 -2.86
N SER A 208 -8.92 7.45 -2.58
CA SER A 208 -7.50 7.79 -2.61
C SER A 208 -6.71 7.08 -1.53
N ILE A 209 -7.30 6.75 -0.38
CA ILE A 209 -6.68 5.91 0.66
C ILE A 209 -6.42 4.50 0.13
N ALA A 210 -7.43 3.86 -0.47
CA ALA A 210 -7.26 2.54 -1.07
C ALA A 210 -6.19 2.54 -2.17
N THR A 211 -6.11 3.63 -2.93
CA THR A 211 -5.08 3.84 -3.95
C THR A 211 -3.69 4.03 -3.33
N ALA A 212 -3.57 4.82 -2.26
CA ALA A 212 -2.31 5.00 -1.52
C ALA A 212 -1.80 3.67 -0.94
N VAL A 213 -2.68 2.83 -0.39
CA VAL A 213 -2.31 1.48 0.07
C VAL A 213 -1.79 0.62 -1.07
N MET A 214 -2.45 0.64 -2.23
CA MET A 214 -1.99 -0.08 -3.43
C MET A 214 -0.59 0.37 -3.86
N TRP A 215 -0.34 1.67 -3.89
CA TRP A 215 0.98 2.23 -4.21
C TRP A 215 2.03 1.82 -3.18
N GLY A 216 1.74 1.94 -1.88
CA GLY A 216 2.65 1.55 -0.80
C GLY A 216 3.04 0.06 -0.88
N ARG A 217 2.08 -0.82 -1.10
CA ARG A 217 2.33 -2.26 -1.28
C ARG A 217 3.14 -2.55 -2.55
N SER A 218 2.85 -1.85 -3.64
CA SER A 218 3.59 -1.99 -4.90
C SER A 218 5.03 -1.49 -4.77
N LEU A 219 5.24 -0.36 -4.10
CA LEU A 219 6.57 0.18 -3.82
C LEU A 219 7.40 -0.79 -2.97
N TYR A 220 6.82 -1.36 -1.92
CA TYR A 220 7.49 -2.36 -1.10
C TYR A 220 7.92 -3.58 -1.93
N ARG A 221 7.06 -4.06 -2.84
CA ARG A 221 7.39 -5.15 -3.77
C ARG A 221 8.52 -4.77 -4.73
N ASN A 222 8.53 -3.53 -5.21
CA ASN A 222 9.62 -3.04 -6.07
C ASN A 222 10.96 -2.97 -5.31
N ILE A 223 10.94 -2.58 -4.03
CA ILE A 223 12.12 -2.65 -3.14
C ILE A 223 12.60 -4.11 -3.00
N GLN A 224 11.70 -5.06 -2.76
CA GLN A 224 12.08 -6.49 -2.67
C GLN A 224 12.70 -7.01 -3.97
N ARG A 225 12.17 -6.60 -5.13
CA ARG A 225 12.72 -6.96 -6.45
C ARG A 225 14.13 -6.41 -6.64
N PHE A 226 14.35 -5.16 -6.26
CA PHE A 226 15.68 -4.54 -6.29
C PHE A 226 16.65 -5.26 -5.35
N VAL A 227 16.26 -5.50 -4.09
CA VAL A 227 17.08 -6.22 -3.10
C VAL A 227 17.43 -7.63 -3.60
N LEU A 228 16.45 -8.35 -4.16
CA LEU A 228 16.67 -9.68 -4.74
C LEU A 228 17.70 -9.62 -5.86
N PHE A 229 17.57 -8.67 -6.77
CA PHE A 229 18.49 -8.46 -7.89
C PHE A 229 19.92 -8.18 -7.38
N GLN A 230 20.08 -7.21 -6.49
CA GLN A 230 21.37 -6.79 -5.96
C GLN A 230 22.06 -7.89 -5.15
N LEU A 231 21.32 -8.60 -4.30
CA LEU A 231 21.89 -9.72 -3.55
C LEU A 231 22.35 -10.87 -4.48
N THR A 232 21.64 -11.12 -5.58
CA THR A 232 22.01 -12.14 -6.55
C THR A 232 23.33 -11.78 -7.25
N ILE A 233 23.52 -10.51 -7.64
CA ILE A 233 24.78 -10.01 -8.22
C ILE A 233 25.94 -10.18 -7.24
N ASN A 234 25.77 -9.65 -6.04
CA ASN A 234 26.82 -9.66 -5.01
C ASN A 234 27.21 -11.11 -4.63
N PHE A 235 26.21 -11.99 -4.48
CA PHE A 235 26.45 -13.41 -4.23
C PHE A 235 27.29 -14.04 -5.34
N ALA A 236 26.92 -13.79 -6.59
CA ALA A 236 27.68 -14.34 -7.74
C ALA A 236 29.09 -13.76 -7.80
N ALA A 237 29.26 -12.43 -7.67
CA ALA A 237 30.57 -11.78 -7.74
C ALA A 237 31.53 -12.26 -6.62
N ILE A 238 31.03 -12.30 -5.38
CA ILE A 238 31.84 -12.75 -4.24
C ILE A 238 32.26 -14.21 -4.41
N LEU A 239 31.32 -15.07 -4.80
CA LEU A 239 31.62 -16.50 -4.93
C LEU A 239 32.60 -16.78 -6.07
N ILE A 240 32.51 -16.07 -7.21
CA ILE A 240 33.44 -16.17 -8.33
C ILE A 240 34.84 -15.72 -7.91
N CYS A 241 34.95 -14.56 -7.25
CA CYS A 241 36.24 -14.06 -6.78
C CYS A 241 36.86 -14.98 -5.72
N PHE A 242 36.07 -15.49 -4.79
CA PHE A 242 36.52 -16.41 -3.74
C PHE A 242 37.02 -17.73 -4.33
N VAL A 243 36.23 -18.37 -5.19
CA VAL A 243 36.61 -19.65 -5.82
C VAL A 243 37.80 -19.46 -6.72
N GLY A 244 37.83 -18.38 -7.52
CA GLY A 244 39.00 -18.06 -8.36
C GLY A 244 40.28 -17.92 -7.56
N ALA A 245 40.23 -17.21 -6.42
CA ALA A 245 41.39 -17.07 -5.54
C ALA A 245 41.85 -18.41 -4.92
N VAL A 246 40.92 -19.27 -4.49
CA VAL A 246 41.24 -20.61 -3.92
C VAL A 246 41.92 -21.51 -4.93
N PHE A 247 41.50 -21.44 -6.18
CA PHE A 247 42.10 -22.26 -7.26
C PHE A 247 43.31 -21.59 -7.94
N GLY A 248 43.77 -20.43 -7.44
CA GLY A 248 44.97 -19.76 -7.95
C GLY A 248 44.82 -19.18 -9.35
N THR A 249 43.58 -18.90 -9.79
CA THR A 249 43.35 -18.21 -11.04
C THR A 249 43.60 -16.71 -10.89
N ASP A 250 44.04 -16.04 -11.99
CA ASP A 250 44.09 -14.58 -12.04
C ASP A 250 42.72 -13.99 -11.68
N MET A 251 42.71 -12.77 -11.08
CA MET A 251 41.47 -12.07 -10.76
C MET A 251 40.61 -11.91 -12.03
N PRO A 252 39.43 -12.57 -12.09
CA PRO A 252 38.60 -12.56 -13.29
C PRO A 252 37.90 -11.23 -13.53
N LEU A 253 37.74 -10.40 -12.48
CA LEU A 253 37.14 -9.07 -12.52
C LEU A 253 38.08 -8.05 -11.86
N THR A 254 38.30 -6.92 -12.53
CA THR A 254 39.07 -5.80 -11.96
C THR A 254 38.20 -4.99 -10.99
N VAL A 255 38.87 -4.22 -10.10
CA VAL A 255 38.16 -3.32 -9.18
C VAL A 255 37.28 -2.32 -9.96
N VAL A 256 37.75 -1.81 -11.08
CA VAL A 256 37.00 -0.85 -11.92
C VAL A 256 35.76 -1.51 -12.53
N GLN A 257 35.87 -2.76 -12.98
CA GLN A 257 34.71 -3.53 -13.47
C GLN A 257 33.68 -3.80 -12.36
N ILE A 258 34.14 -4.15 -11.16
CA ILE A 258 33.24 -4.33 -9.99
C ILE A 258 32.58 -3.01 -9.61
N LEU A 259 33.30 -1.89 -9.65
CA LEU A 259 32.74 -0.57 -9.42
C LEU A 259 31.69 -0.18 -10.47
N TRP A 260 31.93 -0.49 -11.74
CA TRP A 260 30.93 -0.29 -12.79
C TRP A 260 29.64 -1.04 -12.49
N VAL A 261 29.74 -2.31 -12.12
CA VAL A 261 28.56 -3.13 -11.81
C VAL A 261 27.85 -2.61 -10.56
N ASN A 262 28.57 -2.38 -9.47
CA ASN A 262 27.95 -2.05 -8.18
C ASN A 262 27.49 -0.60 -8.07
N ILE A 263 28.12 0.37 -8.73
CA ILE A 263 27.74 1.78 -8.60
C ILE A 263 26.76 2.16 -9.72
N ILE A 264 27.14 1.89 -10.97
CA ILE A 264 26.37 2.40 -12.11
C ILE A 264 25.22 1.47 -12.43
N MET A 265 25.48 0.19 -12.61
CA MET A 265 24.45 -0.77 -12.96
C MET A 265 23.39 -0.92 -11.84
N ASP A 266 23.81 -0.97 -10.57
CA ASP A 266 22.88 -1.06 -9.45
C ASP A 266 22.03 0.19 -9.30
N THR A 267 22.60 1.40 -9.52
CA THR A 267 21.85 2.65 -9.51
C THR A 267 20.77 2.66 -10.60
N PHE A 268 21.14 2.28 -11.82
CA PHE A 268 20.19 2.18 -12.91
C PHE A 268 19.16 1.08 -12.68
N ALA A 269 19.54 -0.05 -12.09
CA ALA A 269 18.62 -1.12 -11.72
C ALA A 269 17.61 -0.67 -10.66
N ALA A 270 18.07 0.09 -9.65
CA ALA A 270 17.18 0.68 -8.65
C ALA A 270 16.15 1.62 -9.29
N MET A 271 16.60 2.51 -10.19
CA MET A 271 15.71 3.39 -10.94
C MET A 271 14.71 2.61 -11.81
N ALA A 272 15.17 1.56 -12.49
CA ALA A 272 14.32 0.72 -13.31
C ALA A 272 13.25 -0.02 -12.50
N MET A 273 13.57 -0.51 -11.29
CA MET A 273 12.61 -1.15 -10.41
C MET A 273 11.65 -0.13 -9.76
N ALA A 274 12.14 1.06 -9.41
CA ALA A 274 11.32 2.14 -8.86
C ALA A 274 10.29 2.68 -9.86
N SER A 275 10.61 2.69 -11.16
CA SER A 275 9.72 3.17 -12.23
C SER A 275 8.58 2.19 -12.57
N LEU A 276 8.56 0.99 -11.99
CA LEU A 276 7.49 0.02 -12.28
C LEU A 276 6.13 0.54 -11.77
N PRO A 277 5.09 0.45 -12.59
CA PRO A 277 3.76 0.91 -12.20
C PRO A 277 3.19 0.08 -11.04
N PRO A 278 2.22 0.66 -10.28
CA PRO A 278 1.56 -0.09 -9.22
C PRO A 278 0.79 -1.28 -9.80
N ASN A 279 0.83 -2.39 -9.06
CA ASN A 279 0.12 -3.62 -9.45
C ASN A 279 -1.17 -3.76 -8.64
N PRO A 280 -2.37 -3.72 -9.25
CA PRO A 280 -3.64 -3.93 -8.55
C PRO A 280 -3.75 -5.29 -7.82
N GLU A 281 -3.01 -6.30 -8.26
CA GLU A 281 -3.01 -7.64 -7.62
C GLU A 281 -2.54 -7.61 -6.17
N VAL A 282 -1.74 -6.61 -5.76
CA VAL A 282 -1.28 -6.47 -4.37
C VAL A 282 -2.44 -6.22 -3.40
N MET A 283 -3.59 -5.76 -3.90
CA MET A 283 -4.82 -5.56 -3.12
C MET A 283 -5.63 -6.85 -2.91
N LEU A 284 -5.21 -7.96 -3.50
CA LEU A 284 -5.77 -9.29 -3.24
C LEU A 284 -4.97 -10.06 -2.18
N GLU A 285 -3.88 -9.49 -1.71
CA GLU A 285 -3.00 -10.10 -0.73
C GLU A 285 -3.36 -9.62 0.68
N LYS A 286 -3.14 -10.50 1.65
CA LYS A 286 -3.31 -10.13 3.07
C LYS A 286 -2.21 -9.15 3.49
N PRO A 287 -2.49 -8.28 4.48
CA PRO A 287 -1.47 -7.45 5.10
C PRO A 287 -0.31 -8.28 5.64
N ARG A 288 0.88 -7.74 5.57
CA ARG A 288 2.08 -8.40 6.08
C ARG A 288 2.19 -8.22 7.59
N PRO A 289 2.66 -9.25 8.31
CA PRO A 289 3.01 -9.08 9.72
C PRO A 289 4.11 -8.02 9.89
N ARG A 290 4.01 -7.20 10.92
CA ARG A 290 4.97 -6.12 11.20
C ARG A 290 6.43 -6.61 11.33
N ASN A 291 6.62 -7.84 11.80
CA ASN A 291 7.94 -8.44 12.06
C ASN A 291 8.45 -9.30 10.89
N GLU A 292 7.82 -9.24 9.71
CA GLU A 292 8.28 -10.01 8.56
C GLU A 292 9.56 -9.40 7.98
N PHE A 293 10.57 -10.25 7.74
CA PHE A 293 11.80 -9.83 7.10
C PHE A 293 11.58 -9.45 5.63
N ILE A 294 12.34 -8.45 5.15
CA ILE A 294 12.31 -8.04 3.74
C ILE A 294 12.68 -9.23 2.84
N ILE A 295 13.66 -10.03 3.24
CA ILE A 295 14.10 -11.21 2.51
C ILE A 295 13.22 -12.39 2.90
N THR A 296 12.28 -12.73 2.03
CA THR A 296 11.40 -13.89 2.20
C THR A 296 12.10 -15.19 1.83
N ARG A 297 11.56 -16.34 2.28
CA ARG A 297 12.05 -17.67 1.86
C ARG A 297 11.97 -17.86 0.34
N ALA A 298 10.99 -17.26 -0.32
CA ALA A 298 10.86 -17.29 -1.78
C ALA A 298 12.00 -16.50 -2.45
N MET A 299 12.33 -15.31 -1.92
CA MET A 299 13.48 -14.52 -2.39
C MET A 299 14.78 -15.30 -2.24
N ALA A 300 15.05 -15.88 -1.05
CA ALA A 300 16.24 -16.67 -0.79
C ALA A 300 16.37 -17.85 -1.78
N ARG A 301 15.29 -18.58 -2.01
CA ARG A 301 15.27 -19.67 -3.00
C ARG A 301 15.62 -19.17 -4.40
N THR A 302 15.02 -18.09 -4.86
CA THR A 302 15.27 -17.49 -6.18
C THR A 302 16.71 -17.00 -6.29
N LEU A 303 17.22 -16.31 -5.25
CA LEU A 303 18.60 -15.83 -5.17
C LEU A 303 19.60 -16.96 -5.32
N PHE A 304 19.48 -18.01 -4.51
CA PHE A 304 20.41 -19.15 -4.57
C PHE A 304 20.30 -19.92 -5.89
N THR A 305 19.08 -20.12 -6.40
CA THR A 305 18.90 -20.84 -7.67
C THR A 305 19.52 -20.06 -8.85
N CYS A 306 19.17 -18.78 -9.01
CA CYS A 306 19.73 -17.95 -10.07
C CYS A 306 21.23 -17.71 -9.88
N GLY A 307 21.66 -17.40 -8.66
CA GLY A 307 23.06 -17.13 -8.34
C GLY A 307 23.96 -18.34 -8.57
N ILE A 308 23.56 -19.54 -8.14
CA ILE A 308 24.34 -20.77 -8.37
C ILE A 308 24.46 -21.09 -9.88
N ILE A 309 23.37 -20.93 -10.64
CA ILE A 309 23.42 -21.12 -12.11
C ILE A 309 24.40 -20.16 -12.74
N MET A 310 24.35 -18.87 -12.38
CA MET A 310 25.28 -17.87 -12.90
C MET A 310 26.73 -18.19 -12.55
N VAL A 311 26.98 -18.52 -11.29
CA VAL A 311 28.31 -18.90 -10.81
C VAL A 311 28.82 -20.13 -11.53
N ALA A 312 27.99 -21.17 -11.72
CA ALA A 312 28.38 -22.39 -12.45
C ALA A 312 28.78 -22.09 -13.91
N VAL A 313 28.02 -21.24 -14.61
CA VAL A 313 28.34 -20.82 -15.98
C VAL A 313 29.69 -20.09 -16.01
N LEU A 314 29.87 -19.10 -15.15
CA LEU A 314 31.06 -18.24 -15.15
C LEU A 314 32.32 -18.98 -14.67
N LEU A 315 32.22 -19.80 -13.63
CA LEU A 315 33.33 -20.65 -13.20
C LEU A 315 33.63 -21.71 -14.26
N GLY A 316 32.62 -22.28 -14.90
CA GLY A 316 32.81 -23.19 -16.01
C GLY A 316 33.64 -22.56 -17.18
N MET A 317 33.33 -21.32 -17.55
CA MET A 317 34.11 -20.54 -18.51
C MET A 317 35.54 -20.31 -18.02
N LEU A 318 35.71 -19.87 -16.77
CA LEU A 318 37.00 -19.56 -16.18
C LEU A 318 37.91 -20.79 -16.16
N PHE A 319 37.42 -21.91 -15.62
CA PHE A 319 38.20 -23.16 -15.55
C PHE A 319 38.50 -23.77 -16.95
N TRP A 320 37.52 -23.72 -17.85
CA TRP A 320 37.74 -24.19 -19.21
C TRP A 320 38.91 -23.45 -19.86
N TRP A 321 38.94 -22.13 -19.79
CA TRP A 321 40.05 -21.37 -20.38
C TRP A 321 41.38 -21.55 -19.63
N THR A 322 41.38 -21.60 -18.32
CA THR A 322 42.60 -21.84 -17.55
C THR A 322 43.23 -23.18 -17.89
N ILE A 323 42.42 -24.24 -18.08
CA ILE A 323 42.90 -25.57 -18.44
C ILE A 323 43.39 -25.63 -19.91
N THR A 324 42.69 -24.96 -20.82
CA THR A 324 42.98 -25.07 -22.27
C THR A 324 44.11 -24.14 -22.73
N THR A 325 44.26 -22.97 -22.13
CA THR A 325 45.24 -21.96 -22.55
C THR A 325 46.40 -21.75 -21.56
N GLY A 326 46.32 -22.36 -20.37
CA GLY A 326 47.37 -22.23 -19.36
C GLY A 326 47.41 -20.86 -18.69
N GLY A 327 46.46 -19.97 -18.98
CA GLY A 327 46.32 -18.62 -18.43
C GLY A 327 45.19 -17.85 -19.12
N LEU A 328 44.81 -16.69 -18.61
CA LEU A 328 43.71 -15.89 -19.14
C LEU A 328 44.23 -14.74 -20.01
N THR A 329 43.78 -14.68 -21.23
CA THR A 329 44.06 -13.56 -22.14
C THR A 329 43.10 -12.39 -21.83
N VAL A 330 43.49 -11.15 -22.21
CA VAL A 330 42.61 -9.96 -22.04
C VAL A 330 41.28 -10.16 -22.76
N ARG A 331 41.32 -10.78 -23.96
CA ARG A 331 40.08 -11.10 -24.68
C ARG A 331 39.16 -12.06 -23.94
N GLN A 332 39.67 -13.08 -23.31
CA GLN A 332 38.89 -14.02 -22.49
C GLN A 332 38.31 -13.33 -21.26
N LEU A 333 39.06 -12.46 -20.61
CA LEU A 333 38.59 -11.64 -19.50
C LEU A 333 37.49 -10.66 -19.94
N THR A 334 37.59 -10.08 -21.13
CA THR A 334 36.56 -9.23 -21.73
C THR A 334 35.26 -9.99 -21.99
N LEU A 335 35.39 -11.22 -22.57
CA LEU A 335 34.23 -12.11 -22.77
C LEU A 335 33.57 -12.49 -21.42
N PHE A 336 34.40 -12.81 -20.43
CA PHE A 336 33.92 -13.12 -19.07
C PHE A 336 33.16 -11.96 -18.43
N PHE A 337 33.76 -10.76 -18.44
CA PHE A 337 33.14 -9.57 -17.91
C PHE A 337 31.81 -9.23 -18.61
N SER A 338 31.81 -9.28 -19.95
CA SER A 338 30.59 -9.02 -20.73
C SER A 338 29.50 -10.08 -20.48
N THR A 339 29.89 -11.36 -20.35
CA THR A 339 28.96 -12.45 -19.98
C THR A 339 28.39 -12.22 -18.59
N PHE A 340 29.21 -11.84 -17.60
CA PHE A 340 28.75 -11.52 -16.25
C PHE A 340 27.71 -10.40 -16.26
N VAL A 341 27.98 -9.29 -16.97
CA VAL A 341 27.05 -8.15 -17.03
C VAL A 341 25.75 -8.53 -17.75
N PHE A 342 25.81 -9.27 -18.88
CA PHE A 342 24.61 -9.65 -19.61
C PHE A 342 23.78 -10.73 -18.88
N LEU A 343 24.37 -11.58 -18.06
CA LEU A 343 23.65 -12.46 -17.15
C LEU A 343 22.83 -11.63 -16.16
N GLN A 344 23.39 -10.56 -15.60
CA GLN A 344 22.68 -9.65 -14.70
C GLN A 344 21.62 -8.84 -15.44
N PHE A 345 21.91 -8.38 -16.65
CA PHE A 345 20.95 -7.69 -17.50
C PHE A 345 19.67 -8.52 -17.69
N TRP A 346 19.79 -9.78 -18.04
CA TRP A 346 18.65 -10.68 -18.17
C TRP A 346 18.02 -11.06 -16.84
N ASN A 347 18.80 -11.10 -15.76
CA ASN A 347 18.29 -11.33 -14.42
C ASN A 347 17.38 -10.19 -13.91
N MET A 348 17.52 -8.97 -14.44
CA MET A 348 16.59 -7.88 -14.14
C MET A 348 15.15 -8.23 -14.55
N PHE A 349 14.95 -8.97 -15.64
CA PHE A 349 13.64 -9.48 -16.03
C PHE A 349 13.10 -10.51 -15.02
N ASN A 350 13.97 -11.37 -14.49
CA ASN A 350 13.58 -12.33 -13.46
C ASN A 350 13.18 -11.62 -12.17
N ALA A 351 13.93 -10.60 -11.76
CA ALA A 351 13.63 -9.79 -10.60
C ALA A 351 12.31 -9.00 -10.79
N LYS A 352 12.10 -8.38 -11.98
CA LYS A 352 10.83 -7.71 -12.32
C LYS A 352 9.65 -8.68 -12.20
N GLY A 353 9.83 -9.93 -12.64
CA GLY A 353 8.81 -10.98 -12.59
C GLY A 353 8.64 -11.67 -11.24
N PHE A 354 9.39 -11.28 -10.20
CA PHE A 354 9.28 -11.89 -8.88
C PHE A 354 7.88 -11.69 -8.30
N GLU A 355 7.26 -12.79 -7.86
CA GLU A 355 5.89 -12.82 -7.33
C GLU A 355 4.81 -12.21 -8.24
N THR A 356 4.99 -12.24 -9.55
CA THR A 356 3.94 -11.89 -10.51
C THR A 356 3.36 -13.14 -11.17
N ARG A 357 2.05 -13.10 -11.42
CA ARG A 357 1.34 -14.16 -12.14
C ARG A 357 1.41 -13.99 -13.66
N HIS A 358 1.81 -12.82 -14.15
CA HIS A 358 1.89 -12.52 -15.58
C HIS A 358 3.31 -12.71 -16.13
N SER A 359 3.42 -12.86 -17.45
CA SER A 359 4.71 -12.84 -18.13
C SER A 359 5.41 -11.49 -17.96
N VAL A 360 6.73 -11.50 -17.76
CA VAL A 360 7.50 -10.26 -17.67
C VAL A 360 7.45 -9.42 -18.94
N PHE A 361 7.10 -10.05 -20.06
CA PHE A 361 6.95 -9.41 -21.35
C PHE A 361 5.53 -8.88 -21.63
N SER A 362 4.54 -9.20 -20.79
CA SER A 362 3.14 -8.80 -21.03
C SER A 362 2.88 -7.31 -20.79
N CYS A 363 3.63 -6.64 -19.95
CA CYS A 363 3.41 -5.25 -19.53
C CYS A 363 4.42 -4.28 -20.17
N LEU A 364 4.63 -4.36 -21.49
CA LEU A 364 5.65 -3.55 -22.17
C LEU A 364 5.28 -2.06 -22.22
N ARG A 365 3.99 -1.74 -22.46
CA ARG A 365 3.54 -0.35 -22.64
C ARG A 365 3.59 0.49 -21.35
N GLY A 366 3.38 -0.12 -20.18
CA GLY A 366 3.43 0.56 -18.88
C GLY A 366 4.83 0.69 -18.27
N CYS A 367 5.85 0.09 -18.87
CA CYS A 367 7.21 0.01 -18.32
C CYS A 367 8.26 0.67 -19.23
N ARG A 368 7.91 1.76 -19.93
CA ARG A 368 8.80 2.41 -20.89
C ARG A 368 10.14 2.82 -20.27
N GLU A 369 10.09 3.39 -19.08
CA GLU A 369 11.30 3.83 -18.34
C GLU A 369 12.21 2.64 -18.01
N PHE A 370 11.65 1.53 -17.56
CA PHE A 370 12.40 0.29 -17.31
C PHE A 370 13.20 -0.14 -18.57
N PHE A 371 12.60 -0.13 -19.76
CA PHE A 371 13.28 -0.52 -20.98
C PHE A 371 14.31 0.50 -21.46
N LEU A 372 14.05 1.80 -21.27
CA LEU A 372 15.03 2.84 -21.56
C LEU A 372 16.29 2.70 -20.69
N ILE A 373 16.10 2.40 -19.42
CA ILE A 373 17.21 2.17 -18.49
C ILE A 373 17.99 0.91 -18.86
N LEU A 374 17.31 -0.18 -19.21
CA LEU A 374 17.95 -1.39 -19.71
C LEU A 374 18.77 -1.13 -20.96
N LEU A 375 18.24 -0.35 -21.89
CA LEU A 375 18.98 0.05 -23.10
C LEU A 375 20.21 0.87 -22.74
N ALA A 376 20.10 1.81 -21.78
CA ALA A 376 21.24 2.61 -21.32
C ALA A 376 22.35 1.72 -20.71
N ILE A 377 21.99 0.71 -19.91
CA ILE A 377 22.94 -0.26 -19.35
C ILE A 377 23.63 -1.04 -20.49
N ALA A 378 22.88 -1.55 -21.46
CA ALA A 378 23.43 -2.32 -22.56
C ALA A 378 24.37 -1.47 -23.43
N VAL A 379 23.97 -0.25 -23.78
CA VAL A 379 24.81 0.69 -24.52
C VAL A 379 26.07 1.06 -23.73
N GLY A 380 25.92 1.35 -22.44
CA GLY A 380 27.05 1.65 -21.54
C GLY A 380 28.05 0.48 -21.48
N GLN A 381 27.58 -0.76 -21.42
CA GLN A 381 28.45 -1.95 -21.43
C GLN A 381 29.20 -2.08 -22.75
N VAL A 382 28.54 -1.88 -23.89
CA VAL A 382 29.20 -1.91 -25.20
C VAL A 382 30.27 -0.82 -25.30
N LEU A 383 29.93 0.42 -24.89
CA LEU A 383 30.89 1.54 -24.91
C LEU A 383 32.11 1.28 -24.03
N ILE A 384 31.95 0.69 -22.85
CA ILE A 384 33.06 0.32 -21.97
C ILE A 384 33.94 -0.74 -22.59
N VAL A 385 33.38 -1.74 -23.23
CA VAL A 385 34.15 -2.81 -23.86
C VAL A 385 34.91 -2.30 -25.09
N GLU A 386 34.28 -1.47 -25.92
CA GLU A 386 34.88 -0.96 -27.16
C GLU A 386 35.92 0.16 -26.92
N PHE A 387 35.71 1.01 -25.89
CA PHE A 387 36.52 2.20 -25.68
C PHE A 387 37.27 2.22 -24.33
N GLY A 388 36.97 1.29 -23.41
CA GLY A 388 37.53 1.27 -22.05
C GLY A 388 39.02 0.88 -21.98
N GLY A 389 39.51 0.07 -22.93
CA GLY A 389 40.93 -0.28 -23.08
C GLY A 389 41.61 -0.73 -21.79
N GLU A 390 42.74 -0.12 -21.46
CA GLU A 390 43.53 -0.46 -20.27
C GLU A 390 42.82 -0.18 -18.95
N VAL A 391 41.97 0.87 -18.90
CA VAL A 391 41.25 1.27 -17.66
C VAL A 391 40.32 0.16 -17.19
N PHE A 392 39.55 -0.42 -18.10
CA PHE A 392 38.65 -1.53 -17.83
C PHE A 392 39.28 -2.89 -18.12
N ARG A 393 40.53 -2.96 -18.59
CA ARG A 393 41.20 -4.19 -19.05
C ARG A 393 40.32 -4.94 -20.04
N THR A 394 39.88 -4.22 -21.10
CA THR A 394 38.98 -4.75 -22.13
C THR A 394 39.58 -4.57 -23.52
N GLU A 395 39.21 -5.46 -24.44
CA GLU A 395 39.47 -5.40 -25.86
C GLU A 395 38.19 -5.39 -26.67
N PRO A 396 38.10 -4.66 -27.80
CA PRO A 396 36.92 -4.65 -28.66
C PRO A 396 36.50 -6.05 -29.07
N LEU A 397 35.18 -6.32 -29.00
CA LEU A 397 34.62 -7.63 -29.37
C LEU A 397 33.97 -7.60 -30.74
N ALA A 398 34.10 -8.69 -31.49
CA ALA A 398 33.42 -8.85 -32.77
C ALA A 398 31.90 -8.96 -32.57
N TRP A 399 31.10 -8.51 -33.56
CA TRP A 399 29.63 -8.58 -33.52
C TRP A 399 29.10 -9.99 -33.28
N ARG A 400 29.82 -11.03 -33.75
CA ARG A 400 29.48 -12.44 -33.51
C ARG A 400 29.61 -12.83 -32.04
N GLU A 401 30.63 -12.31 -31.35
CA GLU A 401 30.85 -12.56 -29.91
C GLU A 401 29.74 -11.91 -29.10
N TRP A 402 29.37 -10.67 -29.43
CA TRP A 402 28.21 -10.00 -28.83
C TRP A 402 26.91 -10.80 -29.02
N ALA A 403 26.66 -11.29 -30.23
CA ALA A 403 25.49 -12.11 -30.52
C ALA A 403 25.47 -13.41 -29.70
N VAL A 404 26.61 -14.08 -29.52
CA VAL A 404 26.72 -15.28 -28.68
C VAL A 404 26.49 -14.94 -27.20
N ILE A 405 27.12 -13.87 -26.69
CA ILE A 405 26.94 -13.45 -25.30
C ILE A 405 25.46 -13.13 -25.01
N ILE A 406 24.87 -12.26 -25.82
CA ILE A 406 23.48 -11.84 -25.65
C ILE A 406 22.52 -13.03 -25.76
N GLY A 407 22.72 -13.87 -26.75
CA GLY A 407 21.88 -15.05 -27.00
C GLY A 407 22.00 -16.11 -25.89
N SER A 408 23.22 -16.49 -25.50
CA SER A 408 23.45 -17.52 -24.50
C SER A 408 22.97 -17.06 -23.09
N THR A 409 23.23 -15.81 -22.71
CA THR A 409 22.84 -15.26 -21.42
C THR A 409 21.34 -15.04 -21.31
N SER A 410 20.63 -14.83 -22.43
CA SER A 410 19.15 -14.69 -22.43
C SER A 410 18.43 -15.94 -21.93
N LEU A 411 19.07 -17.10 -21.96
CA LEU A 411 18.50 -18.35 -21.47
C LEU A 411 18.12 -18.28 -19.99
N ILE A 412 18.77 -17.41 -19.20
CA ILE A 412 18.40 -17.23 -17.77
C ILE A 412 17.03 -16.57 -17.63
N ALA A 413 16.69 -15.61 -18.50
CA ALA A 413 15.36 -15.00 -18.52
C ALA A 413 14.29 -15.98 -19.01
N VAL A 414 14.62 -16.77 -20.04
CA VAL A 414 13.73 -17.82 -20.57
C VAL A 414 13.49 -18.89 -19.51
N GLY A 415 14.52 -19.34 -18.80
CA GLY A 415 14.39 -20.29 -17.69
C GLY A 415 13.48 -19.76 -16.58
N GLY A 416 13.64 -18.49 -16.19
CA GLY A 416 12.76 -17.83 -15.23
C GLY A 416 11.30 -17.76 -15.71
N GLU A 417 11.06 -17.53 -17.00
CA GLU A 417 9.71 -17.50 -17.57
C GLU A 417 9.07 -18.90 -17.59
N ILE A 418 9.83 -19.93 -17.90
CA ILE A 418 9.36 -21.33 -17.84
C ILE A 418 8.96 -21.70 -16.42
N VAL A 419 9.78 -21.39 -15.42
CA VAL A 419 9.47 -21.66 -14.00
C VAL A 419 8.19 -20.96 -13.58
N ARG A 420 7.99 -19.69 -13.98
CA ARG A 420 6.74 -18.95 -13.73
C ARG A 420 5.54 -19.57 -14.45
N ALA A 421 5.71 -19.98 -15.70
CA ALA A 421 4.63 -20.62 -16.46
C ALA A 421 4.17 -21.94 -15.83
N ILE A 422 5.08 -22.72 -15.27
CA ILE A 422 4.77 -23.95 -14.53
C ILE A 422 4.05 -23.61 -13.21
N GLY A 423 4.50 -22.59 -12.48
CA GLY A 423 3.88 -22.14 -11.24
C GLY A 423 2.45 -21.61 -11.39
N ARG A 424 2.07 -21.13 -12.60
CA ARG A 424 0.69 -20.68 -12.92
C ARG A 424 -0.32 -21.81 -13.03
N LYS A 425 0.14 -23.02 -13.33
CA LYS A 425 -0.71 -24.20 -13.52
C LYS A 425 -1.03 -24.94 -12.21
N ARG A 426 -0.40 -24.54 -11.12
CA ARG A 426 -0.67 -25.02 -9.76
C ARG A 426 -1.38 -23.95 -8.95
#